data_71392eeb582e5fa0517eb2c15c050c0e
#
_entry.id   71392eeb582e5fa0517eb2c15c050c0e
#
_cell.length_a   1.000
_cell.length_b   1.000
_cell.length_c   1.000
_cell.angle_alpha   90.00
_cell.angle_beta   90.00
_cell.angle_gamma   90.00
#
_symmetry.space_group_name_H-M   'P 1'
#
loop_
_entity.id
_entity.type
_entity.pdbx_description
1 polymer ?
#
loop_
_entity_poly.entity_id
_entity_poly.type
_entity_poly.pdbx_seq_one_letter_code
_entity_poly.pdbx_strand_id
1 'polypeptide(L)'
;MNILNILDFSGMGTVYDIEGMETGENDRPKKDVIVKNCGEITREELDKIAVENDGTEDTFPHHPDDLDLDWNLQENFSQILDIIGKIKNAGNTFYKAKDTKNAVRKYKKAAKYIDHLRQNMGGTEDEEEEEIRKVEVPIGNLQKKIRE
;
A
#
# COMPACT_ATOMS: atom_id res chain seq x y z
N MET A 1 -0.53 30.72 16.33
CA MET A 1 0.08 29.68 15.46
C MET A 1 -0.60 28.38 15.77
N ASN A 2 -1.55 27.94 14.91
CA ASN A 2 -2.38 26.77 15.18
C ASN A 2 -1.57 25.50 14.91
N ILE A 3 -1.27 24.77 15.97
CA ILE A 3 -0.56 23.47 15.94
C ILE A 3 -1.41 22.34 15.31
N LEU A 4 -2.67 22.61 14.97
CA LEU A 4 -3.63 21.62 14.46
C LEU A 4 -3.52 21.30 12.94
N ASN A 5 -2.62 21.93 12.21
CA ASN A 5 -2.39 21.64 10.78
C ASN A 5 -1.14 20.76 10.52
N ILE A 6 -0.61 20.09 11.54
CA ILE A 6 0.58 19.21 11.41
C ILE A 6 0.16 17.74 11.30
N LEU A 7 -1.09 17.45 11.01
CA LEU A 7 -1.60 16.08 10.95
C LEU A 7 -1.81 15.58 9.50
N ASP A 8 -1.01 16.03 8.55
CA ASP A 8 -0.75 15.26 7.35
C ASP A 8 0.23 14.14 7.72
N PHE A 9 -0.26 13.10 8.37
CA PHE A 9 0.51 11.90 8.66
C PHE A 9 0.69 11.08 7.39
N SER A 10 1.69 11.43 6.59
CA SER A 10 2.24 10.47 5.63
C SER A 10 3.10 9.48 6.41
N GLY A 11 2.90 8.18 6.20
CA GLY A 11 3.68 7.13 6.85
C GLY A 11 2.95 6.38 7.95
N MET A 12 1.64 6.55 8.11
CA MET A 12 0.79 5.74 9.02
C MET A 12 0.94 4.25 8.76
N GLY A 13 1.17 3.87 7.50
CA GLY A 13 1.43 2.49 7.17
C GLY A 13 2.66 1.89 7.84
N THR A 14 3.70 2.68 8.10
CA THR A 14 4.84 2.22 8.89
C THR A 14 4.44 1.97 10.35
N VAL A 15 3.54 2.76 10.91
CA VAL A 15 3.00 2.57 12.27
C VAL A 15 2.22 1.26 12.34
N TYR A 16 1.36 0.97 11.37
CA TYR A 16 0.63 -0.30 11.28
C TYR A 16 1.55 -1.50 11.05
N ASP A 17 2.60 -1.37 10.25
CA ASP A 17 3.61 -2.42 10.10
C ASP A 17 4.33 -2.70 11.45
N ILE A 18 4.57 -1.68 12.28
CA ILE A 18 5.16 -1.83 13.62
C ILE A 18 4.14 -2.47 14.56
N GLU A 19 2.88 -2.04 14.56
CA GLU A 19 1.81 -2.60 15.38
C GLU A 19 1.59 -4.09 15.10
N GLY A 20 1.63 -4.50 13.82
CA GLY A 20 1.49 -5.88 13.38
C GLY A 20 2.72 -6.76 13.59
N MET A 21 3.81 -6.25 14.19
CA MET A 21 5.03 -7.04 14.42
C MET A 21 4.82 -8.07 15.53
N GLU A 22 5.44 -9.24 15.34
CA GLU A 22 5.47 -10.27 16.37
C GLU A 22 6.20 -9.78 17.61
N THR A 23 5.56 -9.90 18.78
CA THR A 23 6.09 -9.46 20.07
C THR A 23 6.57 -10.64 20.93
N GLY A 24 7.45 -10.38 21.88
CA GLY A 24 7.90 -11.29 22.91
C GLY A 24 7.35 -10.89 24.29
N GLU A 25 8.13 -11.11 25.33
CA GLU A 25 7.76 -10.73 26.69
C GLU A 25 7.58 -9.22 26.82
N ASN A 26 6.57 -8.80 27.58
CA ASN A 26 6.19 -7.39 27.79
C ASN A 26 5.90 -6.61 26.51
N ASP A 27 5.27 -7.26 25.53
CA ASP A 27 4.88 -6.68 24.23
C ASP A 27 6.04 -6.04 23.44
N ARG A 28 7.27 -6.43 23.76
CA ARG A 28 8.44 -5.96 23.03
C ARG A 28 8.52 -6.60 21.65
N PRO A 29 8.65 -5.84 20.54
CA PRO A 29 8.84 -6.41 19.22
C PRO A 29 10.05 -7.36 19.17
N LYS A 30 9.89 -8.53 18.54
CA LYS A 30 11.00 -9.49 18.36
C LYS A 30 12.10 -8.98 17.43
N LYS A 31 11.77 -8.01 16.57
CA LYS A 31 12.73 -7.30 15.72
C LYS A 31 12.89 -5.88 16.26
N ASP A 32 14.12 -5.40 16.32
CA ASP A 32 14.37 -4.06 16.83
C ASP A 32 13.75 -2.99 15.91
N VAL A 33 12.97 -2.10 16.53
CA VAL A 33 12.43 -0.90 15.90
C VAL A 33 13.28 0.28 16.38
N ILE A 34 14.02 0.91 15.48
CA ILE A 34 14.98 1.96 15.82
C ILE A 34 14.67 3.20 15.01
N VAL A 35 14.46 4.34 15.68
CA VAL A 35 14.43 5.66 15.04
C VAL A 35 15.86 6.02 14.64
N LYS A 36 16.17 5.97 13.36
CA LYS A 36 17.51 6.24 12.84
C LYS A 36 17.84 7.74 12.80
N ASN A 37 16.87 8.55 12.50
CA ASN A 37 17.02 9.99 12.35
C ASN A 37 15.68 10.68 12.58
N CYS A 38 15.72 11.92 13.01
CA CYS A 38 14.57 12.81 13.09
C CYS A 38 15.03 14.23 12.76
N GLY A 39 14.16 15.03 12.18
CA GLY A 39 14.49 16.38 11.78
C GLY A 39 13.31 17.07 11.12
N GLU A 40 13.53 18.29 10.70
CA GLU A 40 12.60 19.09 9.91
C GLU A 40 12.95 18.90 8.43
N ILE A 41 11.93 18.68 7.60
CA ILE A 41 12.05 18.62 6.13
C ILE A 41 11.18 19.69 5.50
N THR A 42 11.60 20.19 4.36
CA THR A 42 10.79 21.13 3.57
C THR A 42 9.68 20.37 2.84
N ARG A 43 8.62 21.10 2.44
CA ARG A 43 7.53 20.50 1.67
C ARG A 43 8.02 19.92 0.33
N GLU A 44 8.99 20.55 -0.30
CA GLU A 44 9.60 20.07 -1.54
C GLU A 44 10.38 18.76 -1.37
N GLU A 45 10.98 18.54 -0.20
CA GLU A 45 11.64 17.28 0.16
C GLU A 45 10.63 16.21 0.49
N LEU A 46 9.53 16.57 1.16
CA LEU A 46 8.43 15.65 1.45
C LEU A 46 7.81 15.10 0.17
N ASP A 47 7.51 15.97 -0.79
CA ASP A 47 6.95 15.60 -2.09
C ASP A 47 7.86 14.62 -2.87
N LYS A 48 9.18 14.75 -2.72
CA LYS A 48 10.15 13.81 -3.32
C LYS A 48 10.22 12.45 -2.62
N ILE A 49 9.97 12.43 -1.31
CA ILE A 49 9.98 11.18 -0.52
C ILE A 49 8.68 10.40 -0.73
N ALA A 50 7.56 11.09 -0.88
CA ALA A 50 6.22 10.50 -1.00
C ALA A 50 6.05 9.70 -2.31
N VAL A 51 6.79 10.03 -3.37
CA VAL A 51 6.67 9.38 -4.68
C VAL A 51 7.76 8.34 -4.87
N GLU A 52 7.36 7.06 -4.86
CA GLU A 52 8.25 5.95 -5.22
C GLU A 52 8.46 5.92 -6.74
N ASN A 53 9.47 6.66 -7.22
CA ASN A 53 9.79 6.67 -8.65
C ASN A 53 10.76 5.52 -9.00
N ASP A 54 10.20 4.34 -9.23
CA ASP A 54 10.94 3.15 -9.66
C ASP A 54 10.84 2.89 -11.19
N GLY A 55 10.42 3.89 -11.94
CA GLY A 55 10.25 3.80 -13.39
C GLY A 55 8.97 3.10 -13.85
N THR A 56 8.07 2.79 -12.93
CA THR A 56 6.74 2.23 -13.24
C THR A 56 5.64 3.28 -13.08
N GLU A 57 4.42 2.93 -13.48
CA GLU A 57 3.23 3.79 -13.27
C GLU A 57 2.73 3.80 -11.82
N ASP A 58 3.37 3.02 -10.92
CA ASP A 58 3.02 3.00 -9.51
C ASP A 58 3.70 4.13 -8.75
N THR A 59 3.06 5.27 -8.73
CA THR A 59 3.46 6.46 -7.97
C THR A 59 2.67 6.61 -6.66
N PHE A 60 1.90 5.59 -6.27
CA PHE A 60 1.05 5.62 -5.11
C PHE A 60 1.81 5.30 -3.82
N PRO A 61 1.34 5.76 -2.65
CA PRO A 61 1.97 5.45 -1.36
C PRO A 61 1.99 3.95 -1.09
N HIS A 62 2.90 3.52 -0.20
CA HIS A 62 3.05 2.11 0.16
C HIS A 62 1.83 1.55 0.91
N HIS A 63 1.13 2.41 1.63
CA HIS A 63 -0.11 2.08 2.33
C HIS A 63 -1.29 2.86 1.79
N PRO A 64 -2.46 2.24 1.70
CA PRO A 64 -3.67 2.90 1.22
C PRO A 64 -4.12 4.07 2.10
N ASP A 65 -3.86 4.02 3.41
CA ASP A 65 -4.19 5.10 4.35
C ASP A 65 -3.43 6.39 4.09
N ASP A 66 -2.28 6.32 3.43
CA ASP A 66 -1.46 7.47 3.06
C ASP A 66 -1.89 8.06 1.69
N LEU A 67 -2.88 7.47 1.04
CA LEU A 67 -3.43 7.96 -0.22
C LEU A 67 -4.40 9.11 0.07
N ASP A 68 -4.11 10.28 -0.49
CA ASP A 68 -5.02 11.44 -0.43
C ASP A 68 -6.22 11.23 -1.37
N LEU A 69 -7.08 10.30 -0.98
CA LEU A 69 -8.30 9.93 -1.66
C LEU A 69 -9.40 9.66 -0.64
N ASP A 70 -10.57 10.23 -0.86
CA ASP A 70 -11.76 9.82 -0.10
C ASP A 70 -12.15 8.38 -0.48
N TRP A 71 -12.12 7.49 0.51
CA TRP A 71 -12.52 6.09 0.38
C TRP A 71 -14.05 5.93 0.38
N ASN A 72 -14.78 6.96 -0.10
CA ASN A 72 -16.19 6.85 -0.41
C ASN A 72 -16.39 5.98 -1.66
N LEU A 73 -16.81 4.75 -1.44
CA LEU A 73 -16.86 3.72 -2.48
C LEU A 73 -17.92 3.98 -3.54
N GLN A 74 -19.02 4.66 -3.19
CA GLN A 74 -20.06 4.99 -4.17
C GLN A 74 -19.54 5.90 -5.30
N GLU A 75 -18.55 6.75 -4.99
CA GLU A 75 -18.02 7.73 -5.93
C GLU A 75 -16.66 7.30 -6.52
N ASN A 76 -15.83 6.61 -5.74
CA ASN A 76 -14.42 6.40 -6.07
C ASN A 76 -14.03 4.94 -6.33
N PHE A 77 -14.95 3.98 -6.29
CA PHE A 77 -14.66 2.56 -6.47
C PHE A 77 -13.86 2.26 -7.73
N SER A 78 -14.31 2.77 -8.87
CA SER A 78 -13.64 2.56 -10.16
C SER A 78 -12.22 3.15 -10.18
N GLN A 79 -12.02 4.30 -9.54
CA GLN A 79 -10.70 4.94 -9.43
C GLN A 79 -9.76 4.12 -8.55
N ILE A 80 -10.27 3.56 -7.45
CA ILE A 80 -9.49 2.71 -6.54
C ILE A 80 -9.06 1.41 -7.27
N LEU A 81 -9.97 0.80 -8.03
CA LEU A 81 -9.64 -0.38 -8.84
C LEU A 81 -8.57 -0.07 -9.91
N ASP A 82 -8.62 1.11 -10.55
CA ASP A 82 -7.60 1.54 -11.51
C ASP A 82 -6.23 1.69 -10.83
N ILE A 83 -6.19 2.28 -9.63
CA ILE A 83 -4.96 2.38 -8.82
C ILE A 83 -4.39 0.99 -8.51
N ILE A 84 -5.22 0.06 -8.04
CA ILE A 84 -4.81 -1.31 -7.77
C ILE A 84 -4.29 -1.98 -9.05
N GLY A 85 -4.96 -1.76 -10.18
CA GLY A 85 -4.55 -2.22 -11.49
C GLY A 85 -3.15 -1.73 -11.89
N LYS A 86 -2.86 -0.45 -11.68
CA LYS A 86 -1.53 0.15 -11.95
C LYS A 86 -0.44 -0.45 -11.06
N ILE A 87 -0.70 -0.60 -9.77
CA ILE A 87 0.24 -1.25 -8.83
C ILE A 87 0.53 -2.70 -9.27
N LYS A 88 -0.52 -3.46 -9.62
CA LYS A 88 -0.38 -4.83 -10.15
C LYS A 88 0.46 -4.86 -11.43
N ASN A 89 0.20 -3.94 -12.36
CA ASN A 89 0.93 -3.88 -13.63
C ASN A 89 2.41 -3.52 -13.43
N ALA A 90 2.72 -2.66 -12.46
CA ALA A 90 4.11 -2.43 -12.03
C ALA A 90 4.76 -3.74 -11.54
N GLY A 91 4.06 -4.54 -10.75
CA GLY A 91 4.51 -5.87 -10.35
C GLY A 91 4.76 -6.80 -11.55
N ASN A 92 3.87 -6.80 -12.54
CA ASN A 92 4.03 -7.58 -13.78
C ASN A 92 5.26 -7.15 -14.57
N THR A 93 5.58 -5.86 -14.59
CA THR A 93 6.77 -5.32 -15.27
C THR A 93 8.05 -5.87 -14.62
N PHE A 94 8.16 -5.82 -13.30
CA PHE A 94 9.28 -6.42 -12.57
C PHE A 94 9.37 -7.93 -12.74
N TYR A 95 8.23 -8.63 -12.73
CA TYR A 95 8.20 -10.06 -12.95
C TYR A 95 8.74 -10.46 -14.33
N LYS A 96 8.33 -9.74 -15.39
CA LYS A 96 8.84 -9.95 -16.76
C LYS A 96 10.35 -9.65 -16.86
N ALA A 97 10.83 -8.67 -16.10
CA ALA A 97 12.25 -8.34 -15.99
C ALA A 97 13.04 -9.33 -15.11
N LYS A 98 12.40 -10.38 -14.56
CA LYS A 98 12.97 -11.36 -13.62
C LYS A 98 13.44 -10.75 -12.29
N ASP A 99 13.00 -9.54 -11.96
CA ASP A 99 13.18 -8.92 -10.66
C ASP A 99 12.08 -9.37 -9.70
N THR A 100 12.23 -10.59 -9.23
CA THR A 100 11.28 -11.26 -8.35
C THR A 100 11.04 -10.50 -7.05
N LYS A 101 12.09 -9.87 -6.50
CA LYS A 101 12.00 -9.13 -5.23
C LYS A 101 11.06 -7.93 -5.34
N ASN A 102 11.25 -7.10 -6.35
CA ASN A 102 10.40 -5.94 -6.57
C ASN A 102 9.00 -6.35 -7.05
N ALA A 103 8.87 -7.41 -7.85
CA ALA A 103 7.57 -7.95 -8.23
C ALA A 103 6.73 -8.35 -7.00
N VAL A 104 7.31 -9.12 -6.06
CA VAL A 104 6.63 -9.53 -4.81
C VAL A 104 6.25 -8.31 -3.97
N ARG A 105 7.13 -7.30 -3.89
CA ARG A 105 6.83 -6.06 -3.16
C ARG A 105 5.60 -5.36 -3.71
N LYS A 106 5.51 -5.21 -5.05
CA LYS A 106 4.35 -4.58 -5.71
C LYS A 106 3.06 -5.40 -5.53
N TYR A 107 3.12 -6.72 -5.67
CA TYR A 107 1.94 -7.56 -5.44
C TYR A 107 1.45 -7.53 -3.98
N LYS A 108 2.36 -7.47 -3.00
CA LYS A 108 1.97 -7.28 -1.59
C LYS A 108 1.31 -5.92 -1.36
N LYS A 109 1.83 -4.86 -2.00
CA LYS A 109 1.22 -3.54 -1.96
C LYS A 109 -0.19 -3.57 -2.56
N ALA A 110 -0.37 -4.17 -3.73
CA ALA A 110 -1.70 -4.30 -4.34
C ALA A 110 -2.68 -5.08 -3.45
N ALA A 111 -2.23 -6.13 -2.78
CA ALA A 111 -3.04 -6.89 -1.83
C ALA A 111 -3.48 -6.03 -0.63
N LYS A 112 -2.59 -5.21 -0.05
CA LYS A 112 -2.96 -4.27 1.03
C LYS A 112 -4.07 -3.30 0.58
N TYR A 113 -4.00 -2.79 -0.65
CA TYR A 113 -5.04 -1.91 -1.21
C TYR A 113 -6.37 -2.63 -1.40
N ILE A 114 -6.36 -3.90 -1.80
CA ILE A 114 -7.57 -4.73 -1.90
C ILE A 114 -8.17 -4.98 -0.51
N ASP A 115 -7.36 -5.33 0.47
CA ASP A 115 -7.80 -5.57 1.83
C ASP A 115 -8.42 -4.30 2.44
N HIS A 116 -7.79 -3.15 2.23
CA HIS A 116 -8.31 -1.85 2.68
C HIS A 116 -9.61 -1.48 1.97
N LEU A 117 -9.71 -1.72 0.66
CA LEU A 117 -10.95 -1.54 -0.10
C LEU A 117 -12.08 -2.36 0.53
N ARG A 118 -11.89 -3.65 0.79
CA ARG A 118 -12.89 -4.52 1.41
C ARG A 118 -13.31 -4.07 2.80
N GLN A 119 -12.38 -3.58 3.62
CA GLN A 119 -12.67 -3.07 4.97
C GLN A 119 -13.58 -1.83 4.94
N ASN A 120 -13.45 -1.01 3.92
CA ASN A 120 -14.26 0.21 3.75
C ASN A 120 -15.57 -0.04 2.99
N MET A 121 -15.72 -1.19 2.35
CA MET A 121 -16.97 -1.62 1.71
C MET A 121 -17.91 -2.17 2.76
N GLY A 122 -18.81 -1.36 3.28
CA GLY A 122 -19.76 -1.71 4.35
C GLY A 122 -20.81 -2.79 4.01
N GLY A 123 -20.50 -3.68 3.08
CA GLY A 123 -21.33 -4.76 2.53
C GLY A 123 -21.35 -4.63 1.01
N THR A 124 -20.73 -5.58 0.33
CA THR A 124 -20.56 -5.53 -1.13
C THR A 124 -21.81 -5.98 -1.85
N GLU A 125 -22.15 -5.28 -2.92
CA GLU A 125 -22.94 -5.88 -4.00
C GLU A 125 -22.11 -6.96 -4.69
N ASP A 126 -22.71 -8.07 -5.10
CA ASP A 126 -21.99 -9.22 -5.69
C ASP A 126 -21.16 -8.84 -6.92
N GLU A 127 -21.57 -7.80 -7.65
CA GLU A 127 -20.88 -7.27 -8.84
C GLU A 127 -19.53 -6.61 -8.49
N GLU A 128 -19.46 -5.84 -7.41
CA GLU A 128 -18.24 -5.17 -6.96
C GLU A 128 -17.20 -6.19 -6.47
N GLU A 129 -17.62 -7.21 -5.73
CA GLU A 129 -16.73 -8.29 -5.29
C GLU A 129 -16.20 -9.09 -6.48
N GLU A 130 -16.99 -9.29 -7.55
CA GLU A 130 -16.52 -9.95 -8.75
C GLU A 130 -15.44 -9.14 -9.47
N GLU A 131 -15.55 -7.81 -9.51
CA GLU A 131 -14.52 -6.95 -10.08
C GLU A 131 -13.23 -6.97 -9.28
N ILE A 132 -13.31 -6.96 -7.96
CA ILE A 132 -12.14 -7.12 -7.08
C ILE A 132 -11.45 -8.45 -7.35
N ARG A 133 -12.18 -9.54 -7.47
CA ARG A 133 -11.62 -10.87 -7.76
C ARG A 133 -10.90 -10.94 -9.11
N LYS A 134 -11.35 -10.22 -10.11
CA LYS A 134 -10.65 -10.14 -11.41
C LYS A 134 -9.24 -9.54 -11.29
N VAL A 135 -9.01 -8.69 -10.33
CA VAL A 135 -7.70 -8.09 -10.06
C VAL A 135 -6.88 -8.94 -9.09
N GLU A 136 -7.51 -9.51 -8.07
CA GLU A 136 -6.86 -10.28 -7.00
C GLU A 136 -6.35 -11.65 -7.44
N VAL A 137 -7.14 -12.43 -8.17
CA VAL A 137 -6.78 -13.80 -8.57
C VAL A 137 -5.46 -13.87 -9.33
N PRO A 138 -5.16 -13.00 -10.30
CA PRO A 138 -3.86 -12.97 -10.94
C PRO A 138 -2.70 -12.68 -9.97
N ILE A 139 -2.91 -11.81 -8.99
CA ILE A 139 -1.90 -11.45 -7.98
C ILE A 139 -1.55 -12.67 -7.14
N GLY A 140 -2.55 -13.38 -6.61
CA GLY A 140 -2.38 -14.58 -5.80
C GLY A 140 -1.65 -15.69 -6.55
N ASN A 141 -2.01 -15.92 -7.81
CA ASN A 141 -1.36 -16.93 -8.66
C ASN A 141 0.11 -16.60 -8.94
N LEU A 142 0.44 -15.33 -9.18
CA LEU A 142 1.81 -14.89 -9.42
C LEU A 142 2.65 -14.97 -8.14
N GLN A 143 2.11 -14.58 -6.99
CA GLN A 143 2.79 -14.72 -5.70
C GLN A 143 3.11 -16.19 -5.37
N LYS A 144 2.20 -17.12 -5.69
CA LYS A 144 2.40 -18.55 -5.50
C LYS A 144 3.50 -19.09 -6.42
N LYS A 145 3.47 -18.74 -7.70
CA LYS A 145 4.47 -19.14 -8.71
C LYS A 145 5.88 -18.59 -8.45
N ILE A 146 6.00 -17.51 -7.70
CA ILE A 146 7.29 -16.91 -7.32
C ILE A 146 7.91 -17.64 -6.12
N ARG A 147 7.09 -18.32 -5.30
CA ARG A 147 7.55 -19.08 -4.12
C ARG A 147 7.99 -20.53 -4.44
N GLU A 148 7.57 -21.03 -5.58
CA GLU A 148 8.00 -22.33 -6.13
C GLU A 148 9.34 -22.19 -6.89
#